data_01ceec48f452e3ce0e4f3903b4800390
#
_entry.id   01ceec48f452e3ce0e4f3903b4800390
#
_cell.length_a   1.000
_cell.length_b   1.000
_cell.length_c   1.000
_cell.angle_alpha   90.00
_cell.angle_beta   90.00
_cell.angle_gamma   90.00
#
_symmetry.space_group_name_H-M   'P 1'
#
loop_
_entity.id
_entity.type
_entity.pdbx_description
1 polymer ?
#
loop_
_entity_poly.entity_id
_entity_poly.type
_entity_poly.pdbx_seq_one_letter_code
_entity_poly.pdbx_strand_id
1 'polypeptide(L)'
;STRGLTRRVESRLNLPKDSINGVEVYKMAEENNVVAQEEINYFYKKLAQGIYNLQYSFDPEMIVLGGTISARNDLVECIEEEVELILAELKQAKIKPVIRNCHFRGSANLIGAVKHFLQAPKP
;
A
#
# COMPACT_ATOMS: atom_id res chain seq x y z
N SER A 1 -1.90 -5.90 0.68
CA SER A 1 -1.87 -6.13 2.14
C SER A 1 -0.43 -6.41 2.57
N THR A 2 0.04 -5.81 3.66
CA THR A 2 1.37 -6.06 4.26
C THR A 2 1.64 -7.54 4.52
N ARG A 3 0.60 -8.33 4.76
CA ARG A 3 0.72 -9.79 4.91
C ARG A 3 1.22 -10.49 3.64
N GLY A 4 0.92 -9.95 2.46
CA GLY A 4 1.48 -10.45 1.20
C GLY A 4 2.98 -10.20 1.12
N LEU A 5 3.43 -9.02 1.55
CA LEU A 5 4.83 -8.65 1.59
C LEU A 5 5.62 -9.54 2.57
N THR A 6 5.16 -9.68 3.82
CA THR A 6 5.85 -10.51 4.83
C THR A 6 5.97 -11.96 4.40
N ARG A 7 4.91 -12.57 3.87
CA ARG A 7 4.94 -13.95 3.37
C ARG A 7 5.95 -14.19 2.25
N ARG A 8 6.13 -13.23 1.36
CA ARG A 8 7.10 -13.35 0.27
C ARG A 8 8.53 -13.29 0.79
N VAL A 9 8.81 -12.39 1.75
CA VAL A 9 10.11 -12.29 2.41
C VAL A 9 10.42 -13.58 3.20
N GLU A 10 9.45 -14.06 4.00
CA GLU A 10 9.56 -15.31 4.75
C GLU A 10 9.90 -16.49 3.82
N SER A 11 9.15 -16.62 2.72
CA SER A 11 9.36 -17.69 1.74
C SER A 11 10.76 -17.64 1.12
N ARG A 12 11.22 -16.45 0.72
CA ARG A 12 12.54 -16.30 0.07
C ARG A 12 13.72 -16.47 1.03
N LEU A 13 13.52 -16.14 2.30
CA LEU A 13 14.55 -16.30 3.34
C LEU A 13 14.44 -17.62 4.12
N ASN A 14 13.50 -18.51 3.73
CA ASN A 14 13.21 -19.77 4.42
C ASN A 14 12.89 -19.56 5.92
N LEU A 15 12.20 -18.46 6.25
CA LEU A 15 11.75 -18.18 7.60
C LEU A 15 10.42 -18.88 7.89
N PRO A 16 10.12 -19.17 9.18
CA PRO A 16 8.82 -19.69 9.57
C PRO A 16 7.70 -18.75 9.17
N LYS A 17 6.53 -19.31 8.87
CA LYS A 17 5.34 -18.54 8.53
C LYS A 17 4.88 -17.68 9.71
N ASP A 18 4.51 -16.44 9.41
CA ASP A 18 4.05 -15.43 10.38
C ASP A 18 5.12 -15.12 11.46
N SER A 19 6.43 -15.30 11.12
CA SER A 19 7.56 -15.03 12.00
C SER A 19 8.04 -13.58 11.97
N ILE A 20 7.70 -12.84 10.92
CA ILE A 20 8.05 -11.41 10.77
C ILE A 20 6.83 -10.57 10.45
N ASN A 21 6.86 -9.32 10.88
CA ASN A 21 5.84 -8.32 10.55
C ASN A 21 6.35 -7.28 9.53
N GLY A 22 5.46 -6.39 9.08
CA GLY A 22 5.81 -5.39 8.07
C GLY A 22 6.92 -4.42 8.53
N VAL A 23 6.97 -4.08 9.82
CA VAL A 23 8.00 -3.18 10.36
C VAL A 23 9.37 -3.84 10.29
N GLU A 24 9.44 -5.14 10.61
CA GLU A 24 10.67 -5.91 10.54
C GLU A 24 11.19 -6.05 9.12
N VAL A 25 10.30 -6.21 8.13
CA VAL A 25 10.71 -6.23 6.71
C VAL A 25 11.37 -4.93 6.29
N TYR A 26 10.81 -3.78 6.68
CA TYR A 26 11.41 -2.48 6.38
C TYR A 26 12.74 -2.28 7.11
N LYS A 27 12.84 -2.69 8.37
CA LYS A 27 14.11 -2.67 9.11
C LYS A 27 15.18 -3.51 8.45
N MET A 28 14.84 -4.73 8.01
CA MET A 28 15.76 -5.58 7.26
C MET A 28 16.26 -4.90 5.98
N ALA A 29 15.39 -4.18 5.26
CA ALA A 29 15.77 -3.44 4.07
C ALA A 29 16.72 -2.27 4.38
N GLU A 30 16.51 -1.55 5.47
CA GLU A 30 17.41 -0.50 5.98
C GLU A 30 18.79 -1.07 6.39
N GLU A 31 18.82 -2.30 6.86
CA GLU A 31 20.04 -3.08 7.17
C GLU A 31 20.68 -3.74 5.92
N ASN A 32 20.29 -3.28 4.72
CA ASN A 32 20.80 -3.76 3.43
C ASN A 32 20.46 -5.22 3.08
N ASN A 33 19.37 -5.78 3.62
CA ASN A 33 18.89 -7.07 3.17
C ASN A 33 18.27 -6.94 1.76
N VAL A 34 18.96 -7.51 0.77
CA VAL A 34 18.57 -7.41 -0.65
C VAL A 34 17.18 -8.01 -0.91
N VAL A 35 16.85 -9.13 -0.26
CA VAL A 35 15.55 -9.78 -0.43
C VAL A 35 14.43 -8.88 0.06
N ALA A 36 14.60 -8.25 1.24
CA ALA A 36 13.61 -7.32 1.78
C ALA A 36 13.42 -6.09 0.87
N GLN A 37 14.51 -5.53 0.34
CA GLN A 37 14.47 -4.41 -0.59
C GLN A 37 13.73 -4.77 -1.89
N GLU A 38 14.05 -5.90 -2.50
CA GLU A 38 13.38 -6.37 -3.72
C GLU A 38 11.88 -6.61 -3.53
N GLU A 39 11.49 -7.19 -2.40
CA GLU A 39 10.09 -7.48 -2.11
C GLU A 39 9.29 -6.21 -1.78
N ILE A 40 9.90 -5.21 -1.15
CA ILE A 40 9.29 -3.89 -0.95
C ILE A 40 9.07 -3.19 -2.30
N ASN A 41 10.08 -3.19 -3.17
CA ASN A 41 9.96 -2.61 -4.51
C ASN A 41 8.87 -3.32 -5.34
N TYR A 42 8.83 -4.63 -5.30
CA TYR A 42 7.78 -5.40 -5.94
C TYR A 42 6.38 -5.05 -5.38
N PHE A 43 6.28 -4.88 -4.07
CA PHE A 43 5.04 -4.49 -3.41
C PHE A 43 4.56 -3.12 -3.90
N TYR A 44 5.44 -2.12 -3.99
CA TYR A 44 5.10 -0.78 -4.49
C TYR A 44 4.65 -0.81 -5.96
N LYS A 45 5.36 -1.56 -6.82
CA LYS A 45 4.96 -1.77 -8.22
C LYS A 45 3.56 -2.37 -8.35
N LYS A 46 3.25 -3.38 -7.55
CA LYS A 46 1.92 -4.01 -7.57
C LYS A 46 0.83 -3.09 -7.04
N LEU A 47 1.13 -2.28 -6.06
CA LEU A 47 0.20 -1.29 -5.53
C LEU A 47 -0.06 -0.17 -6.54
N ALA A 48 0.99 0.34 -7.17
CA ALA A 48 0.88 1.33 -8.25
C ALA A 48 0.06 0.81 -9.44
N GLN A 49 0.27 -0.44 -9.84
CA GLN A 49 -0.52 -1.08 -10.89
C GLN A 49 -2.01 -1.17 -10.51
N GLY A 50 -2.31 -1.51 -9.25
CA GLY A 50 -3.69 -1.54 -8.75
C GLY A 50 -4.32 -0.15 -8.76
N ILE A 51 -3.59 0.88 -8.34
CA ILE A 51 -4.04 2.28 -8.35
C ILE A 51 -4.30 2.77 -9.78
N TYR A 52 -3.40 2.47 -10.71
CA TYR A 52 -3.57 2.76 -12.12
C TYR A 52 -4.87 2.12 -12.66
N ASN A 53 -5.08 0.84 -12.37
CA ASN A 53 -6.28 0.13 -12.81
C ASN A 53 -7.57 0.75 -12.23
N LEU A 54 -7.57 1.14 -10.95
CA LEU A 54 -8.70 1.82 -10.33
C LEU A 54 -8.97 3.18 -10.95
N GLN A 55 -7.93 3.96 -11.25
CA GLN A 55 -8.07 5.26 -11.90
C GLN A 55 -8.74 5.14 -13.26
N TYR A 56 -8.28 4.19 -14.07
CA TYR A 56 -8.81 4.03 -15.43
C TYR A 56 -10.15 3.29 -15.51
N SER A 57 -10.52 2.56 -14.46
CA SER A 57 -11.81 1.85 -14.40
C SER A 57 -12.94 2.72 -13.85
N PHE A 58 -12.63 3.59 -12.88
CA PHE A 58 -13.65 4.31 -12.09
C PHE A 58 -13.49 5.82 -12.14
N ASP A 59 -12.36 6.33 -12.61
CA ASP A 59 -12.02 7.76 -12.66
C ASP A 59 -12.33 8.51 -11.35
N PRO A 60 -11.85 8.02 -10.19
CA PRO A 60 -12.12 8.65 -8.92
C PRO A 60 -11.38 9.99 -8.78
N GLU A 61 -11.96 10.95 -8.07
CA GLU A 61 -11.30 12.22 -7.76
C GLU A 61 -10.04 12.02 -6.90
N MET A 62 -10.03 10.97 -6.06
CA MET A 62 -8.91 10.67 -5.16
C MET A 62 -8.90 9.20 -4.77
N ILE A 63 -7.71 8.64 -4.61
CA ILE A 63 -7.48 7.31 -4.04
C ILE A 63 -6.83 7.46 -2.68
N VAL A 64 -7.45 6.89 -1.65
CA VAL A 64 -6.97 7.00 -0.27
C VAL A 64 -6.39 5.67 0.19
N LEU A 65 -5.16 5.70 0.68
CA LEU A 65 -4.46 4.54 1.21
C LEU A 65 -4.66 4.45 2.72
N GLY A 66 -5.23 3.36 3.18
CA GLY A 66 -5.47 3.09 4.61
C GLY A 66 -4.78 1.81 5.09
N GLY A 67 -4.89 1.54 6.40
CA GLY A 67 -4.30 0.38 7.06
C GLY A 67 -2.89 0.67 7.60
N THR A 68 -2.27 -0.35 8.18
CA THR A 68 -0.98 -0.22 8.89
C THR A 68 0.14 0.35 8.02
N ILE A 69 0.15 0.01 6.71
CA ILE A 69 1.16 0.49 5.77
C ILE A 69 1.13 2.01 5.59
N SER A 70 -0.05 2.63 5.72
CA SER A 70 -0.20 4.09 5.57
C SER A 70 0.41 4.88 6.74
N ALA A 71 0.94 4.20 7.76
CA ALA A 71 1.73 4.82 8.81
C ALA A 71 3.09 5.35 8.31
N ARG A 72 3.62 4.80 7.21
CA ARG A 72 4.85 5.30 6.59
C ARG A 72 4.60 6.64 5.89
N ASN A 73 5.48 7.60 6.16
CA ASN A 73 5.35 8.94 5.58
C ASN A 73 5.73 8.99 4.10
N ASP A 74 6.68 8.13 3.68
CA ASP A 74 7.21 8.02 2.31
C ASP A 74 6.35 7.16 1.37
N LEU A 75 5.32 6.48 1.88
CA LEU A 75 4.53 5.52 1.12
C LEU A 75 3.91 6.13 -0.15
N VAL A 76 3.29 7.30 -0.03
CA VAL A 76 2.62 7.95 -1.16
C VAL A 76 3.62 8.33 -2.22
N GLU A 77 4.77 8.91 -1.82
CA GLU A 77 5.85 9.32 -2.72
C GLU A 77 6.41 8.14 -3.51
N CYS A 78 6.77 7.04 -2.83
CA CYS A 78 7.25 5.82 -3.48
C CYS A 78 6.23 5.23 -4.47
N ILE A 79 4.94 5.31 -4.16
CA ILE A 79 3.89 4.80 -5.06
C ILE A 79 3.68 5.75 -6.25
N GLU A 80 3.73 7.07 -6.03
CA GLU A 80 3.62 8.06 -7.09
C GLU A 80 4.75 7.91 -8.11
N GLU A 81 5.99 7.66 -7.67
CA GLU A 81 7.12 7.34 -8.53
C GLU A 81 6.85 6.11 -9.42
N GLU A 82 6.36 5.02 -8.83
CA GLU A 82 6.02 3.81 -9.58
C GLU A 82 4.84 4.03 -10.56
N VAL A 83 3.86 4.85 -10.19
CA VAL A 83 2.77 5.24 -11.10
C VAL A 83 3.32 6.05 -12.28
N GLU A 84 4.25 6.97 -12.04
CA GLU A 84 4.89 7.75 -13.12
C GLU A 84 5.65 6.86 -14.10
N LEU A 85 6.32 5.81 -13.61
CA LEU A 85 6.98 4.83 -14.49
C LEU A 85 5.95 4.10 -15.37
N ILE A 86 4.81 3.67 -14.80
CA ILE A 86 3.73 3.04 -15.58
C ILE A 86 3.19 4.00 -16.65
N LEU A 87 2.94 5.27 -16.28
CA LEU A 87 2.43 6.27 -17.21
C LEU A 87 3.42 6.60 -18.33
N ALA A 88 4.72 6.59 -18.03
CA ALA A 88 5.78 6.83 -19.02
C ALA A 88 5.86 5.70 -20.08
N GLU A 89 5.62 4.45 -19.66
CA GLU A 89 5.57 3.30 -20.57
C GLU A 89 4.31 3.31 -21.45
N LEU A 90 3.21 3.84 -20.94
CA LEU A 90 1.91 3.85 -21.61
C LEU A 90 1.67 5.20 -22.28
N LYS A 91 2.14 5.36 -23.53
CA LYS A 91 2.05 6.61 -24.31
C LYS A 91 0.66 7.28 -24.37
N GLN A 92 -0.40 6.54 -24.13
CA GLN A 92 -1.78 7.03 -24.17
C GLN A 92 -2.35 7.36 -22.77
N ALA A 93 -1.67 6.98 -21.71
CA ALA A 93 -2.11 7.20 -20.34
C ALA A 93 -1.79 8.64 -19.90
N LYS A 94 -2.81 9.51 -19.82
CA LYS A 94 -2.65 10.93 -19.51
C LYS A 94 -3.16 11.33 -18.13
N ILE A 95 -3.88 10.44 -17.44
CA ILE A 95 -4.53 10.75 -16.17
C ILE A 95 -3.63 10.27 -15.02
N LYS A 96 -3.08 11.22 -14.26
CA LYS A 96 -2.33 10.92 -13.04
C LYS A 96 -3.30 10.82 -11.86
N PRO A 97 -3.35 9.70 -11.13
CA PRO A 97 -4.21 9.56 -9.96
C PRO A 97 -3.76 10.49 -8.83
N VAL A 98 -4.71 11.03 -8.07
CA VAL A 98 -4.45 11.76 -6.83
C VAL A 98 -4.45 10.76 -5.68
N ILE A 99 -3.29 10.56 -5.05
CA ILE A 99 -3.09 9.58 -3.98
C ILE A 99 -2.89 10.32 -2.66
N ARG A 100 -3.55 9.87 -1.59
CA ARG A 100 -3.37 10.41 -0.24
C ARG A 100 -3.37 9.31 0.80
N ASN A 101 -2.62 9.51 1.86
CA ASN A 101 -2.75 8.68 3.05
C ASN A 101 -4.06 9.00 3.77
N CYS A 102 -4.74 7.95 4.25
CA CYS A 102 -5.88 8.13 5.13
C CYS A 102 -5.46 8.89 6.40
N HIS A 103 -6.22 9.91 6.76
CA HIS A 103 -5.96 10.72 7.98
C HIS A 103 -5.87 9.84 9.24
N PHE A 104 -6.76 8.87 9.37
CA PHE A 104 -6.82 7.95 10.51
C PHE A 104 -5.88 6.74 10.38
N ARG A 105 -5.14 6.63 9.29
CA ARG A 105 -4.12 5.59 9.03
C ARG A 105 -4.61 4.18 9.43
N GLY A 106 -3.88 3.52 10.33
CA GLY A 106 -4.22 2.17 10.82
C GLY A 106 -5.54 2.07 11.60
N SER A 107 -6.01 3.16 12.18
CA SER A 107 -7.27 3.23 12.96
C SER A 107 -8.51 3.50 12.10
N ALA A 108 -8.37 3.73 10.80
CA ALA A 108 -9.47 4.13 9.92
C ALA A 108 -10.66 3.16 9.97
N ASN A 109 -10.41 1.85 9.99
CA ASN A 109 -11.45 0.83 10.05
C ASN A 109 -12.25 0.87 11.37
N LEU A 110 -11.55 1.05 12.50
CA LEU A 110 -12.20 1.13 13.81
C LEU A 110 -13.07 2.38 13.91
N ILE A 111 -12.56 3.53 13.49
CA ILE A 111 -13.29 4.80 13.49
C ILE A 111 -14.50 4.70 12.57
N GLY A 112 -14.34 4.11 11.39
CA GLY A 112 -15.45 3.89 10.46
C GLY A 112 -16.54 2.98 11.05
N ALA A 113 -16.16 1.90 11.70
CA ALA A 113 -17.08 0.99 12.35
C ALA A 113 -17.87 1.66 13.49
N VAL A 114 -17.20 2.43 14.35
CA VAL A 114 -17.85 3.20 15.43
C VAL A 114 -18.80 4.23 14.84
N LYS A 115 -18.39 4.98 13.84
CA LYS A 115 -19.25 5.97 13.18
C LYS A 115 -20.49 5.31 12.57
N HIS A 116 -20.33 4.19 11.88
CA HIS A 116 -21.44 3.45 11.29
C HIS A 116 -22.42 2.97 12.39
N PHE A 117 -21.92 2.43 13.48
CA PHE A 117 -22.75 2.00 14.62
C PHE A 117 -23.55 3.16 15.23
N LEU A 118 -22.94 4.33 15.41
CA LEU A 118 -23.61 5.52 15.96
C LEU A 118 -24.66 6.12 15.04
N GLN A 119 -24.50 5.93 13.71
CA GLN A 119 -25.42 6.44 12.69
C GLN A 119 -26.48 5.43 12.26
N ALA A 120 -26.34 4.17 12.64
CA ALA A 120 -27.33 3.12 12.35
C ALA A 120 -28.67 3.45 13.03
N PRO A 121 -29.81 3.29 12.34
CA PRO A 121 -31.12 3.45 12.98
C PRO A 121 -31.21 2.49 14.16
N LYS A 122 -31.54 3.03 15.32
CA LYS A 122 -31.83 2.17 16.49
C LYS A 122 -33.08 1.35 16.19
N PRO A 123 -33.10 0.05 16.51
CA PRO A 123 -34.25 -0.80 16.32
C PRO A 123 -35.46 -0.31 17.12
#